data_6417a8a6fa6e907b2d14f6f261848b30
#
_entry.id   6417a8a6fa6e907b2d14f6f261848b30
#
_cell.length_a   1.000
_cell.length_b   1.000
_cell.length_c   1.000
_cell.angle_alpha   90.00
_cell.angle_beta   90.00
_cell.angle_gamma   90.00
#
_symmetry.space_group_name_H-M   'P 1'
#
loop_
_entity.id
_entity.type
_entity.pdbx_description
1 polymer ?
#
loop_
_entity_poly.entity_id
_entity_poly.type
_entity_poly.pdbx_seq_one_letter_code
_entity_poly.pdbx_strand_id
1 'polypeptide(L)'
;NEENNPSLPCFQKLPLDYRIGSVHMLYSPEGKIVDIDTPADLFRQLVDRHFDGDLDSVVHLYYKNLLRMVELGGFDIVGHADKMHYNASCYRPGLLDEAWYDTLVRDYFAVIAARGYMVEINTKSYHELGTFYPNERYFPFLKELGIRVQVNSDAHYPERINNARFEGLAALKKAGFTSVVEWHGGKWEDIPIG
;
A
#
# COMPACT_ATOMS: atom_id res chain seq x y z
N ASN A 1 -15.08 0.06 -3.39
CA ASN A 1 -16.46 0.38 -3.08
C ASN A 1 -17.23 -0.89 -2.74
N GLU A 2 -18.51 -0.81 -2.36
CA GLU A 2 -19.33 -1.96 -1.95
C GLU A 2 -19.61 -2.92 -3.11
N GLU A 3 -19.60 -2.45 -4.33
CA GLU A 3 -19.86 -3.23 -5.55
C GLU A 3 -18.63 -3.97 -6.08
N ASN A 4 -17.44 -3.56 -5.65
CA ASN A 4 -16.16 -4.15 -6.09
C ASN A 4 -15.13 -4.13 -4.96
N ASN A 5 -15.17 -5.16 -4.12
CA ASN A 5 -14.27 -5.34 -2.99
C ASN A 5 -13.92 -6.82 -2.77
N PRO A 6 -12.80 -7.13 -2.12
CA PRO A 6 -12.33 -8.51 -1.96
C PRO A 6 -13.30 -9.43 -1.21
N SER A 7 -14.17 -8.90 -0.34
CA SER A 7 -15.10 -9.70 0.46
C SER A 7 -16.29 -10.24 -0.31
N LEU A 8 -16.50 -9.82 -1.56
CA LEU A 8 -17.62 -10.28 -2.37
C LEU A 8 -17.58 -11.79 -2.61
N PRO A 9 -18.74 -12.48 -2.58
CA PRO A 9 -18.81 -13.94 -2.74
C PRO A 9 -18.19 -14.45 -4.04
N CYS A 10 -18.19 -13.66 -5.12
CA CYS A 10 -17.57 -14.04 -6.39
C CYS A 10 -16.05 -14.18 -6.25
N PHE A 11 -15.37 -13.32 -5.47
CA PHE A 11 -13.96 -13.42 -5.22
C PHE A 11 -13.62 -14.45 -4.14
N GLN A 12 -14.48 -14.57 -3.10
CA GLN A 12 -14.24 -15.50 -2.01
C GLN A 12 -14.38 -16.99 -2.43
N LYS A 13 -15.14 -17.29 -3.49
CA LYS A 13 -15.30 -18.63 -4.05
C LYS A 13 -14.13 -19.07 -4.95
N LEU A 14 -13.23 -18.17 -5.33
CA LEU A 14 -12.08 -18.52 -6.14
C LEU A 14 -11.11 -19.39 -5.34
N PRO A 15 -10.58 -20.49 -5.92
CA PRO A 15 -9.62 -21.37 -5.25
C PRO A 15 -8.21 -20.73 -5.24
N LEU A 16 -8.05 -19.65 -4.49
CA LEU A 16 -6.79 -18.92 -4.34
C LEU A 16 -6.16 -19.30 -3.00
N ASP A 17 -4.82 -19.41 -2.98
CA ASP A 17 -4.07 -19.67 -1.76
C ASP A 17 -4.13 -18.47 -0.81
N TYR A 18 -4.04 -17.23 -1.35
CA TYR A 18 -4.19 -15.99 -0.60
C TYR A 18 -4.62 -14.83 -1.51
N ARG A 19 -4.96 -13.71 -0.90
CA ARG A 19 -5.44 -12.51 -1.60
C ARG A 19 -4.70 -11.28 -1.10
N ILE A 20 -4.40 -10.37 -2.03
CA ILE A 20 -3.85 -9.04 -1.73
C ILE A 20 -4.93 -8.01 -2.04
N GLY A 21 -5.26 -7.18 -1.06
CA GLY A 21 -6.23 -6.09 -1.21
C GLY A 21 -5.52 -4.75 -1.45
N SER A 22 -5.97 -4.00 -2.46
CA SER A 22 -5.38 -2.71 -2.85
C SER A 22 -6.43 -1.71 -3.30
N VAL A 23 -6.11 -0.42 -3.23
CA VAL A 23 -6.93 0.68 -3.77
C VAL A 23 -6.13 1.41 -4.85
N HIS A 24 -6.66 1.41 -6.07
CA HIS A 24 -6.05 2.09 -7.24
C HIS A 24 -6.89 3.26 -7.74
N MET A 25 -8.20 3.22 -7.51
CA MET A 25 -9.15 4.15 -8.10
C MET A 25 -9.90 4.92 -7.02
N LEU A 26 -10.13 6.20 -7.28
CA LEU A 26 -11.01 7.06 -6.47
C LEU A 26 -12.20 7.50 -7.31
N TYR A 27 -13.31 7.84 -6.66
CA TYR A 27 -14.40 8.55 -7.30
C TYR A 27 -14.29 10.03 -7.01
N SER A 28 -14.26 10.85 -8.06
CA SER A 28 -14.32 12.31 -7.91
C SER A 28 -15.68 12.74 -7.34
N PRO A 29 -15.81 14.00 -6.86
CA PRO A 29 -17.10 14.56 -6.46
C PRO A 29 -18.20 14.46 -7.54
N GLU A 30 -17.80 14.46 -8.81
CA GLU A 30 -18.70 14.28 -9.97
C GLU A 30 -19.01 12.79 -10.27
N GLY A 31 -18.50 11.84 -9.49
CA GLY A 31 -18.69 10.41 -9.70
C GLY A 31 -17.82 9.79 -10.79
N LYS A 32 -16.79 10.49 -11.29
CA LYS A 32 -15.84 9.92 -12.25
C LYS A 32 -14.79 9.08 -11.55
N ILE A 33 -14.42 7.96 -12.16
CA ILE A 33 -13.32 7.12 -11.71
C ILE A 33 -12.00 7.78 -12.08
N VAL A 34 -11.13 7.98 -11.10
CA VAL A 34 -9.80 8.57 -11.23
C VAL A 34 -8.76 7.56 -10.77
N ASP A 35 -7.86 7.19 -11.67
CA ASP A 35 -6.73 6.31 -11.37
C ASP A 35 -5.63 7.13 -10.67
N ILE A 36 -5.25 6.70 -9.46
CA ILE A 36 -4.18 7.34 -8.67
C ILE A 36 -2.81 6.65 -8.88
N ASP A 37 -2.79 5.50 -9.53
CA ASP A 37 -1.58 4.73 -9.84
C ASP A 37 -1.01 5.12 -11.22
N THR A 38 -0.91 6.40 -11.47
CA THR A 38 -0.45 7.00 -12.70
C THR A 38 0.91 7.69 -12.52
N PRO A 39 1.63 8.03 -13.61
CA PRO A 39 2.78 8.91 -13.51
C PRO A 39 2.44 10.25 -12.84
N ALA A 40 3.40 10.83 -12.10
CA ALA A 40 3.18 12.02 -11.26
C ALA A 40 2.58 13.22 -12.02
N ASP A 41 3.00 13.45 -13.28
CA ASP A 41 2.46 14.54 -14.09
C ASP A 41 0.98 14.32 -14.45
N LEU A 42 0.59 13.08 -14.74
CA LEU A 42 -0.80 12.74 -15.00
C LEU A 42 -1.62 12.81 -13.71
N PHE A 43 -1.08 12.32 -12.59
CA PHE A 43 -1.71 12.46 -11.27
C PHE A 43 -2.05 13.93 -10.97
N ARG A 44 -1.09 14.85 -11.19
CA ARG A 44 -1.31 16.29 -11.02
C ARG A 44 -2.49 16.78 -11.87
N GLN A 45 -2.51 16.45 -13.16
CA GLN A 45 -3.61 16.84 -14.05
C GLN A 45 -4.98 16.29 -13.60
N LEU A 46 -5.00 15.06 -13.07
CA LEU A 46 -6.22 14.43 -12.57
C LEU A 46 -6.73 15.11 -11.30
N VAL A 47 -5.83 15.47 -10.37
CA VAL A 47 -6.17 16.23 -9.17
C VAL A 47 -6.71 17.61 -9.54
N ASP A 48 -6.01 18.34 -10.39
CA ASP A 48 -6.42 19.68 -10.83
C ASP A 48 -7.78 19.66 -11.54
N ARG A 49 -8.01 18.66 -12.39
CA ARG A 49 -9.24 18.56 -13.20
C ARG A 49 -10.46 18.05 -12.43
N HIS A 50 -10.27 17.08 -11.54
CA HIS A 50 -11.37 16.31 -10.96
C HIS A 50 -11.58 16.58 -9.47
N PHE A 51 -10.68 17.33 -8.84
CA PHE A 51 -10.73 17.68 -7.43
C PHE A 51 -10.38 19.16 -7.19
N ASP A 52 -10.44 19.99 -8.24
CA ASP A 52 -10.18 21.46 -8.18
C ASP A 52 -8.80 21.79 -7.54
N GLY A 53 -7.80 20.90 -7.70
CA GLY A 53 -6.48 21.05 -7.10
C GLY A 53 -6.43 20.75 -5.59
N ASP A 54 -7.51 20.29 -4.98
CA ASP A 54 -7.56 19.96 -3.55
C ASP A 54 -6.92 18.59 -3.25
N LEU A 55 -5.59 18.59 -3.14
CA LEU A 55 -4.82 17.40 -2.82
C LEU A 55 -5.20 16.80 -1.46
N ASP A 56 -5.53 17.65 -0.47
CA ASP A 56 -5.85 17.17 0.88
C ASP A 56 -7.11 16.31 0.87
N SER A 57 -8.14 16.76 0.17
CA SER A 57 -9.36 15.97 -0.06
C SER A 57 -9.06 14.64 -0.78
N VAL A 58 -8.17 14.64 -1.77
CA VAL A 58 -7.77 13.42 -2.48
C VAL A 58 -7.07 12.44 -1.54
N VAL A 59 -6.13 12.91 -0.73
CA VAL A 59 -5.41 12.09 0.26
C VAL A 59 -6.40 11.51 1.30
N HIS A 60 -7.26 12.33 1.87
CA HIS A 60 -8.27 11.86 2.83
C HIS A 60 -9.21 10.83 2.22
N LEU A 61 -9.65 11.03 0.98
CA LEU A 61 -10.51 10.09 0.26
C LEU A 61 -9.79 8.75 0.02
N TYR A 62 -8.51 8.79 -0.34
CA TYR A 62 -7.70 7.59 -0.53
C TYR A 62 -7.63 6.77 0.76
N TYR A 63 -7.24 7.37 1.88
CA TYR A 63 -7.14 6.66 3.16
C TYR A 63 -8.51 6.22 3.68
N LYS A 64 -9.58 6.98 3.44
CA LYS A 64 -10.96 6.56 3.72
C LYS A 64 -11.31 5.26 2.96
N ASN A 65 -10.94 5.17 1.68
CA ASN A 65 -11.19 3.97 0.87
C ASN A 65 -10.34 2.78 1.32
N LEU A 66 -9.07 3.02 1.71
CA LEU A 66 -8.21 2.00 2.30
C LEU A 66 -8.79 1.46 3.61
N LEU A 67 -9.21 2.33 4.52
CA LEU A 67 -9.87 1.94 5.77
C LEU A 67 -11.15 1.14 5.50
N ARG A 68 -11.97 1.58 4.53
CA ARG A 68 -13.17 0.85 4.15
C ARG A 68 -12.85 -0.54 3.59
N MET A 69 -11.79 -0.68 2.79
CA MET A 69 -11.31 -1.98 2.32
C MET A 69 -10.90 -2.88 3.50
N VAL A 70 -10.15 -2.35 4.45
CA VAL A 70 -9.73 -3.08 5.67
C VAL A 70 -10.93 -3.50 6.52
N GLU A 71 -11.96 -2.66 6.63
CA GLU A 71 -13.20 -2.99 7.35
C GLU A 71 -13.98 -4.13 6.68
N LEU A 72 -14.11 -4.09 5.36
CA LEU A 72 -14.82 -5.11 4.57
C LEU A 72 -14.08 -6.45 4.57
N GLY A 73 -12.75 -6.43 4.58
CA GLY A 73 -11.93 -7.64 4.64
C GLY A 73 -11.97 -8.49 3.38
N GLY A 74 -11.74 -9.80 3.55
CA GLY A 74 -11.76 -10.77 2.46
C GLY A 74 -10.43 -10.93 1.73
N PHE A 75 -9.34 -10.45 2.32
CA PHE A 75 -7.96 -10.59 1.85
C PHE A 75 -7.02 -10.89 3.02
N ASP A 76 -5.77 -11.23 2.74
CA ASP A 76 -4.76 -11.62 3.73
C ASP A 76 -3.70 -10.53 3.93
N ILE A 77 -3.39 -9.81 2.86
CA ILE A 77 -2.32 -8.82 2.79
C ILE A 77 -2.87 -7.51 2.25
N VAL A 78 -2.50 -6.40 2.87
CA VAL A 78 -2.69 -5.05 2.32
C VAL A 78 -1.56 -4.79 1.34
N GLY A 79 -1.89 -4.63 0.06
CA GLY A 79 -0.94 -4.34 -1.01
C GLY A 79 -0.57 -2.85 -1.03
N HIS A 80 0.71 -2.55 -1.31
CA HIS A 80 1.27 -1.18 -1.48
C HIS A 80 0.54 -0.09 -0.66
N ALA A 81 0.51 -0.28 0.66
CA ALA A 81 -0.40 0.32 1.63
C ALA A 81 -0.50 1.86 1.62
N ASP A 82 0.49 2.58 1.11
CA ASP A 82 0.50 4.03 0.97
C ASP A 82 0.93 4.47 -0.44
N LYS A 83 0.52 3.75 -1.46
CA LYS A 83 0.91 3.95 -2.87
C LYS A 83 0.87 5.42 -3.32
N MET A 84 -0.05 6.19 -2.80
CA MET A 84 -0.22 7.60 -3.15
C MET A 84 0.94 8.50 -2.70
N HIS A 85 1.72 8.11 -1.69
CA HIS A 85 2.70 9.02 -1.06
C HIS A 85 3.67 9.67 -2.05
N TYR A 86 4.15 8.90 -3.04
CA TYR A 86 5.08 9.42 -4.04
C TYR A 86 4.44 10.51 -4.91
N ASN A 87 3.28 10.21 -5.50
CA ASN A 87 2.57 11.16 -6.37
C ASN A 87 2.12 12.41 -5.61
N ALA A 88 1.63 12.24 -4.38
CA ALA A 88 1.24 13.35 -3.51
C ALA A 88 2.44 14.23 -3.13
N SER A 89 3.62 13.64 -2.87
CA SER A 89 4.85 14.38 -2.62
C SER A 89 5.37 15.14 -3.83
N CYS A 90 5.19 14.57 -5.04
CA CYS A 90 5.51 15.27 -6.29
C CYS A 90 4.56 16.43 -6.56
N TYR A 91 3.30 16.29 -6.16
CA TYR A 91 2.30 17.37 -6.26
C TYR A 91 2.61 18.49 -5.27
N ARG A 92 2.83 18.17 -3.99
CA ARG A 92 3.17 19.10 -2.91
C ARG A 92 4.39 18.60 -2.13
N PRO A 93 5.61 19.12 -2.46
CA PRO A 93 6.81 18.82 -1.70
C PRO A 93 6.63 19.17 -0.21
N GLY A 94 7.10 18.29 0.67
CA GLY A 94 6.99 18.46 2.13
C GLY A 94 5.69 17.89 2.75
N LEU A 95 4.74 17.42 1.94
CA LEU A 95 3.49 16.83 2.44
C LEU A 95 3.72 15.73 3.49
N LEU A 96 4.71 14.86 3.28
CA LEU A 96 4.97 13.74 4.20
C LEU A 96 5.46 14.18 5.58
N ASP A 97 5.89 15.44 5.72
CA ASP A 97 6.36 16.01 6.99
C ASP A 97 5.26 16.81 7.71
N GLU A 98 4.08 16.94 7.09
CA GLU A 98 2.92 17.56 7.70
C GLU A 98 2.31 16.63 8.77
N ALA A 99 2.05 17.17 9.96
CA ALA A 99 1.59 16.38 11.10
C ALA A 99 0.26 15.65 10.85
N TRP A 100 -0.67 16.28 10.11
CA TRP A 100 -1.95 15.66 9.78
C TRP A 100 -1.77 14.43 8.86
N TYR A 101 -0.82 14.51 7.88
CA TYR A 101 -0.53 13.39 6.99
C TYR A 101 0.08 12.22 7.76
N ASP A 102 1.10 12.48 8.58
CA ASP A 102 1.71 11.43 9.41
C ASP A 102 0.69 10.77 10.35
N THR A 103 -0.20 11.56 10.97
CA THR A 103 -1.28 11.03 11.81
C THR A 103 -2.21 10.12 11.03
N LEU A 104 -2.67 10.55 9.85
CA LEU A 104 -3.57 9.79 8.98
C LEU A 104 -2.98 8.43 8.59
N VAL A 105 -1.69 8.41 8.22
CA VAL A 105 -0.97 7.18 7.84
C VAL A 105 -0.81 6.25 9.04
N ARG A 106 -0.44 6.78 10.21
CA ARG A 106 -0.28 5.98 11.44
C ARG A 106 -1.59 5.39 11.92
N ASP A 107 -2.66 6.17 11.90
CA ASP A 107 -4.01 5.68 12.25
C ASP A 107 -4.43 4.53 11.34
N TYR A 108 -4.14 4.64 10.05
CA TYR A 108 -4.40 3.58 9.09
C TYR A 108 -3.61 2.29 9.43
N PHE A 109 -2.32 2.38 9.70
CA PHE A 109 -1.53 1.21 10.10
C PHE A 109 -1.97 0.61 11.45
N ALA A 110 -2.39 1.45 12.40
CA ALA A 110 -2.95 0.97 13.65
C ALA A 110 -4.23 0.13 13.45
N VAL A 111 -5.09 0.54 12.50
CA VAL A 111 -6.29 -0.24 12.14
C VAL A 111 -5.90 -1.57 11.46
N ILE A 112 -4.91 -1.58 10.56
CA ILE A 112 -4.38 -2.81 9.95
C ILE A 112 -3.89 -3.79 11.02
N ALA A 113 -3.08 -3.30 11.98
CA ALA A 113 -2.56 -4.10 13.08
C ALA A 113 -3.68 -4.66 13.95
N ALA A 114 -4.65 -3.83 14.35
CA ALA A 114 -5.79 -4.24 15.17
C ALA A 114 -6.66 -5.32 14.49
N ARG A 115 -6.66 -5.38 13.15
CA ARG A 115 -7.36 -6.38 12.36
C ARG A 115 -6.52 -7.62 12.05
N GLY A 116 -5.22 -7.59 12.37
CA GLY A 116 -4.30 -8.71 12.15
C GLY A 116 -3.90 -8.94 10.69
N TYR A 117 -4.06 -7.94 9.82
CA TYR A 117 -3.62 -8.05 8.43
C TYR A 117 -2.10 -7.93 8.31
N MET A 118 -1.55 -8.61 7.33
CA MET A 118 -0.17 -8.42 6.87
C MET A 118 -0.08 -7.23 5.94
N VAL A 119 1.12 -6.66 5.80
CA VAL A 119 1.41 -5.56 4.87
C VAL A 119 2.46 -6.00 3.85
N GLU A 120 2.18 -5.72 2.58
CA GLU A 120 3.15 -5.85 1.52
C GLU A 120 4.18 -4.73 1.58
N ILE A 121 5.45 -5.08 1.51
CA ILE A 121 6.54 -4.17 1.16
C ILE A 121 6.76 -4.33 -0.35
N ASN A 122 6.14 -3.43 -1.10
CA ASN A 122 6.17 -3.44 -2.55
C ASN A 122 7.43 -2.73 -3.05
N THR A 123 8.24 -3.44 -3.85
CA THR A 123 9.54 -2.96 -4.31
C THR A 123 9.55 -2.49 -5.76
N LYS A 124 8.40 -2.53 -6.45
CA LYS A 124 8.23 -2.23 -7.88
C LYS A 124 8.93 -0.95 -8.32
N SER A 125 8.76 0.12 -7.54
CA SER A 125 9.19 1.46 -7.91
C SER A 125 10.58 1.84 -7.39
N TYR A 126 11.26 0.97 -6.65
CA TYR A 126 12.49 1.35 -5.96
C TYR A 126 13.62 1.79 -6.91
N HIS A 127 13.91 1.01 -7.96
CA HIS A 127 14.99 1.36 -8.89
C HIS A 127 14.69 2.61 -9.76
N GLU A 128 13.42 2.93 -9.95
CA GLU A 128 13.00 4.06 -10.79
C GLU A 128 12.77 5.33 -9.95
N LEU A 129 12.19 5.18 -8.76
CA LEU A 129 11.72 6.29 -7.95
C LEU A 129 12.42 6.39 -6.58
N GLY A 130 13.27 5.42 -6.22
CA GLY A 130 13.97 5.40 -4.94
C GLY A 130 13.06 5.17 -3.72
N THR A 131 11.87 4.56 -3.91
CA THR A 131 10.91 4.40 -2.83
C THR A 131 10.26 3.03 -2.82
N PHE A 132 9.85 2.58 -1.63
CA PHE A 132 8.99 1.43 -1.39
C PHE A 132 7.55 1.87 -1.15
N TYR A 133 6.61 0.93 -1.23
CA TYR A 133 5.25 1.09 -0.74
C TYR A 133 4.94 0.00 0.31
N PRO A 134 4.68 0.40 1.58
CA PRO A 134 4.68 1.75 2.10
C PRO A 134 6.08 2.39 2.14
N ASN A 135 6.09 3.74 2.31
CA ASN A 135 7.33 4.50 2.46
C ASN A 135 8.16 3.95 3.62
N GLU A 136 9.48 3.77 3.42
CA GLU A 136 10.38 3.15 4.42
C GLU A 136 10.44 3.89 5.77
N ARG A 137 10.04 5.17 5.81
CA ARG A 137 9.93 5.94 7.06
C ARG A 137 8.97 5.29 8.07
N TYR A 138 7.99 4.52 7.60
CA TYR A 138 7.01 3.82 8.43
C TYR A 138 7.42 2.40 8.84
N PHE A 139 8.51 1.85 8.31
CA PHE A 139 8.92 0.49 8.67
C PHE A 139 9.15 0.29 10.17
N PRO A 140 9.82 1.22 10.90
CA PRO A 140 9.94 1.09 12.36
C PRO A 140 8.59 1.05 13.07
N PHE A 141 7.61 1.84 12.59
CA PHE A 141 6.27 1.86 13.16
C PHE A 141 5.48 0.58 12.87
N LEU A 142 5.59 0.01 11.65
CA LEU A 142 5.02 -1.31 11.36
C LEU A 142 5.59 -2.38 12.29
N LYS A 143 6.90 -2.31 12.58
CA LYS A 143 7.56 -3.23 13.52
C LYS A 143 7.04 -3.06 14.96
N GLU A 144 6.89 -1.82 15.41
CA GLU A 144 6.33 -1.48 16.73
C GLU A 144 4.92 -2.03 16.91
N LEU A 145 4.08 -1.91 15.87
CA LEU A 145 2.72 -2.46 15.84
C LEU A 145 2.66 -3.99 15.74
N GLY A 146 3.79 -4.67 15.54
CA GLY A 146 3.84 -6.12 15.35
C GLY A 146 3.25 -6.60 14.02
N ILE A 147 3.15 -5.73 13.02
CA ILE A 147 2.63 -6.09 11.70
C ILE A 147 3.63 -7.02 11.01
N ARG A 148 3.16 -8.18 10.55
CA ARG A 148 3.92 -9.09 9.71
C ARG A 148 3.99 -8.55 8.29
N VAL A 149 5.15 -8.65 7.65
CA VAL A 149 5.37 -8.06 6.32
C VAL A 149 5.83 -9.10 5.30
N GLN A 150 5.38 -8.96 4.06
CA GLN A 150 5.81 -9.73 2.90
C GLN A 150 6.50 -8.80 1.90
N VAL A 151 7.63 -9.21 1.31
CA VAL A 151 8.33 -8.42 0.29
C VAL A 151 7.95 -8.94 -1.10
N ASN A 152 7.31 -8.09 -1.90
CA ASN A 152 6.86 -8.41 -3.26
C ASN A 152 7.38 -7.37 -4.27
N SER A 153 7.68 -7.85 -5.47
CA SER A 153 8.14 -6.99 -6.57
C SER A 153 7.01 -6.35 -7.37
N ASP A 154 5.78 -6.87 -7.27
CA ASP A 154 4.65 -6.46 -8.12
C ASP A 154 5.05 -6.43 -9.61
N ALA A 155 5.79 -7.49 -10.03
CA ALA A 155 6.42 -7.58 -11.33
C ALA A 155 5.39 -7.72 -12.46
N HIS A 156 5.44 -6.82 -13.44
CA HIS A 156 4.66 -6.87 -14.67
C HIS A 156 5.46 -7.46 -15.83
N TYR A 157 6.75 -7.70 -15.61
CA TYR A 157 7.67 -8.27 -16.58
C TYR A 157 8.53 -9.35 -15.90
N PRO A 158 8.83 -10.49 -16.57
CA PRO A 158 9.57 -11.61 -15.97
C PRO A 158 10.93 -11.21 -15.39
N GLU A 159 11.64 -10.30 -16.03
CA GLU A 159 12.96 -9.82 -15.61
C GLU A 159 12.93 -9.00 -14.32
N ARG A 160 11.74 -8.55 -13.89
CA ARG A 160 11.54 -7.76 -12.68
C ARG A 160 11.05 -8.55 -11.47
N ILE A 161 11.01 -9.88 -11.57
CA ILE A 161 10.44 -10.73 -10.51
C ILE A 161 11.15 -10.57 -9.14
N ASN A 162 12.46 -10.26 -9.17
CA ASN A 162 13.27 -10.00 -7.97
C ASN A 162 13.63 -8.51 -7.81
N ASN A 163 12.89 -7.60 -8.46
CA ASN A 163 13.20 -6.17 -8.44
C ASN A 163 13.33 -5.64 -7.01
N ALA A 164 14.52 -5.11 -6.66
CA ALA A 164 14.84 -4.50 -5.36
C ALA A 164 14.46 -5.33 -4.11
N ARG A 165 14.37 -6.68 -4.24
CA ARG A 165 14.04 -7.55 -3.11
C ARG A 165 15.09 -7.44 -2.00
N PHE A 166 16.39 -7.44 -2.34
CA PHE A 166 17.47 -7.36 -1.37
C PHE A 166 17.50 -6.00 -0.65
N GLU A 167 17.22 -4.93 -1.38
CA GLU A 167 17.11 -3.57 -0.84
C GLU A 167 15.95 -3.46 0.15
N GLY A 168 14.79 -4.06 -0.19
CA GLY A 168 13.64 -4.13 0.70
C GLY A 168 13.93 -4.91 1.98
N LEU A 169 14.58 -6.07 1.89
CA LEU A 169 15.01 -6.85 3.06
C LEU A 169 16.03 -6.09 3.91
N ALA A 170 16.99 -5.40 3.28
CA ALA A 170 17.98 -4.59 4.00
C ALA A 170 17.32 -3.41 4.74
N ALA A 171 16.35 -2.73 4.12
CA ALA A 171 15.59 -1.66 4.74
C ALA A 171 14.76 -2.16 5.93
N LEU A 172 14.11 -3.31 5.80
CA LEU A 172 13.37 -3.95 6.89
C LEU A 172 14.30 -4.34 8.05
N LYS A 173 15.47 -4.94 7.75
CA LYS A 173 16.47 -5.27 8.76
C LYS A 173 16.94 -4.03 9.53
N LYS A 174 17.21 -2.92 8.82
CA LYS A 174 17.55 -1.62 9.43
C LYS A 174 16.44 -1.10 10.34
N ALA A 175 15.17 -1.37 10.01
CA ALA A 175 14.01 -1.02 10.83
C ALA A 175 13.75 -1.98 12.00
N GLY A 176 14.58 -3.02 12.18
CA GLY A 176 14.50 -3.97 13.28
C GLY A 176 13.67 -5.23 13.03
N PHE A 177 13.24 -5.48 11.80
CA PHE A 177 12.64 -6.75 11.46
C PHE A 177 13.68 -7.87 11.44
N THR A 178 13.31 -9.05 11.90
CA THR A 178 14.14 -10.26 11.91
C THR A 178 13.66 -11.32 10.94
N SER A 179 12.44 -11.18 10.44
CA SER A 179 11.81 -12.09 9.48
C SER A 179 10.82 -11.36 8.60
N VAL A 180 10.52 -11.96 7.45
CA VAL A 180 9.39 -11.63 6.58
C VAL A 180 8.50 -12.85 6.46
N VAL A 181 7.25 -12.70 5.99
CA VAL A 181 6.37 -13.85 5.76
C VAL A 181 6.42 -14.29 4.31
N GLU A 182 6.40 -15.60 4.12
CA GLU A 182 6.27 -16.22 2.81
C GLU A 182 5.23 -17.34 2.85
N TRP A 183 4.59 -17.59 1.71
CA TRP A 183 3.63 -18.70 1.56
C TRP A 183 4.33 -19.96 1.11
N HIS A 184 4.32 -20.98 1.96
CA HIS A 184 4.92 -22.28 1.66
C HIS A 184 3.97 -23.41 2.04
N GLY A 185 3.73 -24.33 1.12
CA GLY A 185 3.00 -25.57 1.41
C GLY A 185 1.62 -25.37 2.03
N GLY A 186 0.91 -24.31 1.63
CA GLY A 186 -0.45 -24.03 2.12
C GLY A 186 -0.52 -23.24 3.43
N LYS A 187 0.58 -22.65 3.91
CA LYS A 187 0.63 -21.84 5.15
C LYS A 187 1.62 -20.69 5.06
N TRP A 188 1.39 -19.70 5.92
CA TRP A 188 2.31 -18.59 6.13
C TRP A 188 3.45 -18.98 7.07
N GLU A 189 4.68 -18.80 6.64
CA GLU A 189 5.88 -19.05 7.43
C GLU A 189 6.70 -17.78 7.62
N ASP A 190 7.28 -17.61 8.82
CA ASP A 190 8.22 -16.52 9.10
C ASP A 190 9.62 -16.93 8.66
N ILE A 191 10.14 -16.28 7.61
CA ILE A 191 11.46 -16.56 7.03
C ILE A 191 12.46 -15.55 7.57
N PRO A 192 13.53 -15.98 8.25
CA PRO A 192 14.57 -15.09 8.77
C PRO A 192 15.23 -14.26 7.67
N ILE A 193 15.45 -12.97 7.92
CA ILE A 193 16.24 -12.08 7.09
C ILE A 193 17.64 -11.98 7.69
N GLY A 194 18.59 -12.59 6.99
CA GLY A 194 20.00 -12.71 7.40
C GLY A 194 20.77 -11.39 7.50
#